data_d1b561ed7f0ca0e5feb6413022fca237
#
_entry.id   d1b561ed7f0ca0e5feb6413022fca237
#
_cell.length_a   1.000
_cell.length_b   1.000
_cell.length_c   1.000
_cell.angle_alpha   90.00
_cell.angle_beta   90.00
_cell.angle_gamma   90.00
#
_symmetry.space_group_name_H-M   'P 1'
#
loop_
_entity.id
_entity.type
_entity.pdbx_description
1 polymer ?
#
loop_
_entity_poly.entity_id
_entity_poly.type
_entity_poly.pdbx_seq_one_letter_code
_entity_poly.pdbx_strand_id
1 'polypeptide(L)'
;MEVEEKYKTRAIVAHVTLIGWIVALVQNGDDKNEFSSFYIRQMLGLVILGIAGQIAAVVLMIIPFLGWILALGIWGIVVGAWIMSLIGSINGKKEPTPFVGHLFQQWFSSM
;
A
#
# COMPACT_ATOMS: atom_id res chain seq x y z
N MET A 1 -12.20 4.03 19.35
CA MET A 1 -11.66 2.75 19.83
C MET A 1 -10.17 2.68 19.52
N GLU A 2 -9.37 2.40 20.53
CA GLU A 2 -7.92 2.31 20.32
C GLU A 2 -7.55 0.97 19.70
N VAL A 3 -6.61 1.00 18.77
CA VAL A 3 -6.05 -0.19 18.16
C VAL A 3 -4.92 -0.71 19.03
N GLU A 4 -4.90 -2.01 19.31
CA GLU A 4 -3.81 -2.61 20.09
C GLU A 4 -2.47 -2.45 19.36
N GLU A 5 -1.42 -2.26 20.14
CA GLU A 5 -0.07 -2.02 19.59
C GLU A 5 0.40 -3.13 18.66
N LYS A 6 0.08 -4.39 18.96
CA LYS A 6 0.51 -5.50 18.09
C LYS A 6 -0.09 -5.41 16.68
N TYR A 7 -1.31 -4.90 16.56
CA TYR A 7 -1.96 -4.76 15.24
C TYR A 7 -1.44 -3.53 14.49
N LYS A 8 -1.16 -2.45 15.21
CA LYS A 8 -0.48 -1.28 14.61
C LYS A 8 0.91 -1.67 14.09
N THR A 9 1.67 -2.41 14.90
CA THR A 9 2.99 -2.89 14.51
C THR A 9 2.89 -3.78 13.27
N ARG A 10 1.91 -4.67 13.22
CA ARG A 10 1.69 -5.54 12.07
C ARG A 10 1.40 -4.72 10.80
N ALA A 11 0.56 -3.69 10.91
CA ALA A 11 0.25 -2.82 9.78
C ALA A 11 1.48 -2.04 9.32
N ILE A 12 2.30 -1.55 10.24
CA ILE A 12 3.54 -0.84 9.93
C ILE A 12 4.53 -1.77 9.24
N VAL A 13 4.70 -2.98 9.76
CA VAL A 13 5.59 -3.99 9.18
C VAL A 13 5.19 -4.31 7.73
N ALA A 14 3.89 -4.33 7.44
CA ALA A 14 3.41 -4.57 6.09
C ALA A 14 3.89 -3.53 5.08
N HIS A 15 4.25 -2.33 5.53
CA HIS A 15 4.73 -1.24 4.67
C HIS A 15 6.23 -1.23 4.45
N VAL A 16 7.00 -1.97 5.27
CA VAL A 16 8.47 -1.83 5.27
C VAL A 16 9.10 -2.43 4.02
N THR A 17 8.76 -3.68 3.73
CA THR A 17 9.25 -4.39 2.54
C THR A 17 8.21 -5.42 2.12
N LEU A 18 8.41 -6.03 0.95
CA LEU A 18 7.57 -7.15 0.54
C LEU A 18 7.67 -8.31 1.53
N ILE A 19 8.87 -8.57 2.07
CA ILE A 19 9.07 -9.60 3.09
C ILE A 19 8.27 -9.25 4.35
N GLY A 20 8.32 -7.98 4.78
CA GLY A 20 7.52 -7.51 5.90
C GLY A 20 6.02 -7.69 5.67
N TRP A 21 5.55 -7.42 4.45
CA TRP A 21 4.15 -7.65 4.10
C TRP A 21 3.76 -9.12 4.23
N ILE A 22 4.62 -10.04 3.79
CA ILE A 22 4.38 -11.48 3.92
C ILE A 22 4.32 -11.89 5.39
N VAL A 23 5.23 -11.39 6.23
CA VAL A 23 5.22 -11.66 7.66
C VAL A 23 3.91 -11.16 8.29
N ALA A 24 3.47 -9.96 7.94
CA ALA A 24 2.22 -9.40 8.44
C ALA A 24 1.02 -10.25 8.00
N LEU A 25 1.02 -10.72 6.76
CA LEU A 25 -0.05 -11.58 6.23
C LEU A 25 -0.14 -12.90 7.00
N VAL A 26 1.01 -13.54 7.27
CA VAL A 26 1.06 -14.80 8.04
C VAL A 26 0.56 -14.58 9.46
N GLN A 27 1.02 -13.54 10.13
CA GLN A 27 0.57 -13.21 11.48
C GLN A 27 -0.93 -12.94 11.52
N ASN A 28 -1.45 -12.24 10.50
CA ASN A 28 -2.87 -11.94 10.41
C ASN A 28 -3.71 -13.18 10.15
N GLY A 29 -3.15 -14.17 9.46
CA GLY A 29 -3.82 -15.45 9.24
C GLY A 29 -4.06 -16.23 10.52
N ASP A 30 -3.12 -16.14 11.48
CA ASP A 30 -3.22 -16.82 12.78
C ASP A 30 -4.08 -16.05 13.77
N ASP A 31 -4.11 -14.73 13.67
CA ASP A 31 -4.81 -13.84 14.61
C ASP A 31 -5.38 -12.67 13.80
N LYS A 32 -6.44 -12.96 13.03
CA LYS A 32 -7.00 -11.99 12.10
C LYS A 32 -7.60 -10.79 12.82
N ASN A 33 -7.19 -9.60 12.38
CA ASN A 33 -7.65 -8.34 12.92
C ASN A 33 -8.07 -7.42 11.78
N GLU A 34 -9.19 -6.73 11.94
CA GLU A 34 -9.75 -5.87 10.91
C GLU A 34 -8.83 -4.72 10.53
N PHE A 35 -8.16 -4.10 11.52
CA PHE A 35 -7.24 -3.00 11.27
C PHE A 35 -6.01 -3.47 10.46
N SER A 36 -5.36 -4.55 10.88
CA SER A 36 -4.20 -5.06 10.16
C SER A 36 -4.59 -5.61 8.77
N SER A 37 -5.75 -6.25 8.64
CA SER A 37 -6.26 -6.69 7.35
C SER A 37 -6.47 -5.52 6.40
N PHE A 38 -6.98 -4.40 6.90
CA PHE A 38 -7.16 -3.19 6.10
C PHE A 38 -5.85 -2.76 5.42
N TYR A 39 -4.76 -2.67 6.19
CA TYR A 39 -3.49 -2.23 5.64
C TYR A 39 -2.76 -3.30 4.83
N ILE A 40 -2.96 -4.57 5.14
CA ILE A 40 -2.42 -5.65 4.30
C ILE A 40 -3.06 -5.60 2.91
N ARG A 41 -4.38 -5.41 2.83
CA ARG A 41 -5.09 -5.27 1.55
C ARG A 41 -4.64 -4.02 0.79
N GLN A 42 -4.50 -2.89 1.52
CA GLN A 42 -4.09 -1.63 0.89
C GLN A 42 -2.66 -1.73 0.35
N MET A 43 -1.76 -2.35 1.10
CA MET A 43 -0.38 -2.50 0.66
C MET A 43 -0.26 -3.44 -0.54
N LEU A 44 -1.06 -4.50 -0.60
CA LEU A 44 -1.10 -5.36 -1.78
C LEU A 44 -1.51 -4.56 -3.02
N GLY A 45 -2.54 -3.73 -2.89
CA GLY A 45 -2.97 -2.86 -3.98
C GLY A 45 -1.88 -1.89 -4.41
N LEU A 46 -1.16 -1.30 -3.45
CA LEU A 46 -0.07 -0.37 -3.74
C LEU A 46 1.10 -1.07 -4.45
N VAL A 47 1.42 -2.31 -4.08
CA VAL A 47 2.46 -3.09 -4.75
C VAL A 47 2.06 -3.34 -6.22
N ILE A 48 0.83 -3.75 -6.45
CA ILE A 48 0.32 -3.98 -7.80
C ILE A 48 0.34 -2.68 -8.61
N LEU A 49 -0.13 -1.59 -8.01
CA LEU A 49 -0.13 -0.27 -8.65
C LEU A 49 1.30 0.19 -8.95
N GLY A 50 2.23 -0.06 -8.05
CA GLY A 50 3.64 0.25 -8.25
C GLY A 50 4.24 -0.51 -9.43
N ILE A 51 3.93 -1.80 -9.55
CA ILE A 51 4.40 -2.62 -10.67
C ILE A 51 3.82 -2.11 -11.99
N ALA A 52 2.50 -1.86 -12.02
CA ALA A 52 1.85 -1.31 -13.20
C ALA A 52 2.40 0.06 -13.57
N GLY A 53 2.65 0.91 -12.58
CA GLY A 53 3.26 2.22 -12.77
C GLY A 53 4.67 2.13 -13.33
N GLN A 54 5.46 1.16 -12.85
CA GLN A 54 6.82 0.95 -13.37
C GLN A 54 6.80 0.55 -14.84
N ILE A 55 5.90 -0.34 -15.23
CA ILE A 55 5.75 -0.73 -16.63
C ILE A 55 5.37 0.47 -17.48
N ALA A 56 4.39 1.26 -17.03
CA ALA A 56 3.98 2.47 -17.72
C ALA A 56 5.12 3.48 -17.83
N ALA A 57 5.91 3.65 -16.76
CA ALA A 57 7.04 4.58 -16.74
C ALA A 57 8.10 4.18 -17.77
N VAL A 58 8.41 2.88 -17.87
CA VAL A 58 9.40 2.39 -18.84
C VAL A 58 8.91 2.65 -20.27
N VAL A 59 7.63 2.40 -20.54
CA VAL A 59 7.05 2.66 -21.87
C VAL A 59 7.09 4.16 -22.19
N LEU A 60 6.77 5.01 -21.21
CA LEU A 60 6.76 6.47 -21.40
C LEU A 60 8.15 7.03 -21.63
N MET A 61 9.20 6.39 -21.13
CA MET A 61 10.58 6.85 -21.34
C MET A 61 11.03 6.83 -22.80
N ILE A 62 10.27 6.18 -23.68
CA ILE A 62 10.51 6.23 -25.13
C ILE A 62 10.26 7.65 -25.67
N ILE A 63 9.41 8.43 -24.98
CA ILE A 63 9.10 9.82 -25.36
C ILE A 63 10.12 10.75 -24.69
N PRO A 64 10.99 11.47 -25.45
CA PRO A 64 11.98 12.37 -24.85
C PRO A 64 11.34 13.45 -23.99
N PHE A 65 11.95 13.79 -22.86
CA PHE A 65 11.55 14.83 -21.90
C PHE A 65 10.18 14.59 -21.27
N LEU A 66 9.10 14.53 -22.07
CA LEU A 66 7.74 14.36 -21.57
C LEU A 66 7.61 13.02 -20.82
N GLY A 67 8.23 11.96 -21.34
CA GLY A 67 8.20 10.65 -20.71
C GLY A 67 8.84 10.67 -19.32
N TRP A 68 9.94 11.39 -19.16
CA TRP A 68 10.62 11.52 -17.86
C TRP A 68 9.73 12.22 -16.84
N ILE A 69 9.09 13.33 -17.24
CA ILE A 69 8.21 14.09 -16.36
C ILE A 69 7.03 13.21 -15.92
N LEU A 70 6.43 12.49 -16.86
CA LEU A 70 5.29 11.61 -16.57
C LEU A 70 5.70 10.44 -15.66
N ALA A 71 6.88 9.85 -15.90
CA ALA A 71 7.40 8.77 -15.06
C ALA A 71 7.63 9.24 -13.62
N LEU A 72 8.22 10.42 -13.45
CA LEU A 72 8.41 11.01 -12.13
C LEU A 72 7.08 11.30 -11.45
N GLY A 73 6.09 11.76 -12.21
CA GLY A 73 4.75 11.99 -11.69
C GLY A 73 4.09 10.71 -11.19
N ILE A 74 4.19 9.63 -11.95
CA ILE A 74 3.65 8.31 -11.56
C ILE A 74 4.31 7.84 -10.26
N TRP A 75 5.63 7.87 -10.20
CA TRP A 75 6.35 7.45 -9.00
C TRP A 75 6.05 8.34 -7.80
N GLY A 76 5.89 9.65 -8.02
CA GLY A 76 5.50 10.58 -6.95
C GLY A 76 4.15 10.23 -6.37
N ILE A 77 3.19 9.88 -7.20
CA ILE A 77 1.85 9.47 -6.75
C ILE A 77 1.91 8.17 -5.94
N VAL A 78 2.64 7.17 -6.43
CA VAL A 78 2.76 5.88 -5.74
C VAL A 78 3.46 6.05 -4.39
N VAL A 79 4.57 6.78 -4.35
CA VAL A 79 5.31 7.04 -3.10
C VAL A 79 4.46 7.85 -2.13
N GLY A 80 3.77 8.88 -2.63
CA GLY A 80 2.87 9.68 -1.78
C GLY A 80 1.76 8.83 -1.17
N ALA A 81 1.15 7.97 -1.95
CA ALA A 81 0.11 7.06 -1.46
C ALA A 81 0.67 6.10 -0.40
N TRP A 82 1.88 5.59 -0.62
CA TRP A 82 2.53 4.70 0.35
C TRP A 82 2.82 5.44 1.67
N ILE A 83 3.32 6.68 1.59
CA ILE A 83 3.58 7.49 2.78
C ILE A 83 2.29 7.75 3.54
N MET A 84 1.21 8.11 2.86
CA MET A 84 -0.08 8.34 3.50
C MET A 84 -0.61 7.08 4.18
N SER A 85 -0.45 5.92 3.53
CA SER A 85 -0.85 4.65 4.10
C SER A 85 -0.02 4.33 5.35
N LEU A 86 1.28 4.55 5.30
CA LEU A 86 2.16 4.33 6.46
C LEU A 86 1.78 5.25 7.63
N ILE A 87 1.55 6.52 7.36
CA ILE A 87 1.16 7.48 8.41
C ILE A 87 -0.17 7.07 9.04
N GLY A 88 -1.15 6.66 8.24
CA GLY A 88 -2.42 6.17 8.76
C GLY A 88 -2.25 4.97 9.67
N SER A 89 -1.37 4.03 9.32
CA SER A 89 -1.12 2.85 10.15
C SER A 89 -0.43 3.21 11.48
N ILE A 90 0.49 4.18 11.44
CA ILE A 90 1.15 4.69 12.66
C ILE A 90 0.13 5.36 13.59
N ASN A 91 -0.80 6.10 13.02
CA ASN A 91 -1.83 6.83 13.79
C ASN A 91 -2.96 5.93 14.30
N GLY A 92 -3.00 4.67 13.88
CA GLY A 92 -4.06 3.74 14.28
C GLY A 92 -5.41 4.02 13.65
N LYS A 93 -5.41 4.68 12.49
CA LYS A 93 -6.62 5.02 11.74
C LYS A 93 -6.67 4.24 10.44
N LYS A 94 -7.89 3.89 9.99
CA LYS A 94 -8.10 3.27 8.69
C LYS A 94 -8.25 4.37 7.65
N GLU A 95 -7.16 4.71 6.98
CA GLU A 95 -7.14 5.77 5.96
C GLU A 95 -6.86 5.15 4.60
N PRO A 96 -7.91 4.95 3.75
CA PRO A 96 -7.70 4.40 2.40
C PRO A 96 -6.91 5.36 1.53
N THR A 97 -6.11 4.81 0.62
CA THR A 97 -5.40 5.59 -0.38
C THR A 97 -6.42 6.39 -1.20
N PRO A 98 -6.18 7.68 -1.47
CA PRO A 98 -7.12 8.48 -2.26
C PRO A 98 -7.44 7.83 -3.60
N PHE A 99 -8.70 7.88 -3.99
CA PHE A 99 -9.27 7.40 -5.26
C PHE A 99 -9.34 5.88 -5.39
N VAL A 100 -8.31 5.13 -4.99
CA VAL A 100 -8.22 3.69 -5.26
C VAL A 100 -8.23 2.81 -4.01
N GLY A 101 -8.03 3.40 -2.83
CA GLY A 101 -7.93 2.60 -1.60
C GLY A 101 -9.16 1.76 -1.32
N HIS A 102 -10.35 2.31 -1.52
CA HIS A 102 -11.59 1.56 -1.31
C HIS A 102 -11.75 0.40 -2.28
N LEU A 103 -11.20 0.52 -3.50
CA LEU A 103 -11.19 -0.58 -4.46
C LEU A 103 -10.31 -1.72 -3.97
N PHE A 104 -9.16 -1.40 -3.39
CA PHE A 104 -8.26 -2.41 -2.81
C PHE A 104 -8.96 -3.18 -1.68
N GLN A 105 -9.75 -2.48 -0.87
CA GLN A 105 -10.49 -3.13 0.21
C GLN A 105 -11.56 -4.08 -0.33
N GLN A 106 -12.20 -3.74 -1.43
CA GLN A 106 -13.21 -4.58 -2.06
C GLN A 106 -12.59 -5.78 -2.78
N TRP A 107 -11.55 -5.51 -3.58
CA TRP A 107 -10.94 -6.55 -4.42
C TRP A 107 -10.24 -7.63 -3.59
N PHE A 108 -9.70 -7.27 -2.45
CA PHE A 108 -8.95 -8.20 -1.61
C PHE A 108 -9.65 -8.45 -0.28
N SER A 109 -10.97 -8.43 -0.29
CA SER A 109 -11.77 -8.51 0.95
C SER A 109 -11.57 -9.81 1.74
N SER A 110 -11.07 -10.86 1.10
CA SER A 110 -10.80 -12.14 1.79
C SER A 110 -9.52 -12.12 2.63
N MET A 111 -8.69 -11.12 2.45
CA MET A 111 -7.44 -11.00 3.20
C MET A 111 -7.67 -10.27 4.52
#